data_7f46c145298d2597942a1aeda6b0fc77
#
_entry.id   7f46c145298d2597942a1aeda6b0fc77
#
_cell.length_a   1.000
_cell.length_b   1.000
_cell.length_c   1.000
_cell.angle_alpha   90.00
_cell.angle_beta   90.00
_cell.angle_gamma   90.00
#
_symmetry.space_group_name_H-M   'P 1'
#
loop_
_entity.id
_entity.type
_entity.pdbx_description
1 polymer ?
#
loop_
_entity_poly.entity_id
_entity_poly.type
_entity_poly.pdbx_seq_one_letter_code
_entity_poly.pdbx_strand_id
1 'polypeptide(L)'
;MIEVKEISLDDRRGKKKFFRFIIDLYKGNQYAAPNFYFDEFAEFDPAVNDAFRFADCRMFLAYKDGKIAGRIAAIWHRGANEKFGVKQLRFTRFDVIDDFEVTKALFAKIFEWAKQLGMTEIIGPMSFSDLNEEGMLIDGFDKEASYIELYNYPYYIKHMEMLGAYKVVDWTSYEIKVPDEPDMRVRRIAKMVMEKNKFKVLDMGWLYKHDREKFDYYGMKCLDVLDEAFAPLFGTSPINDKQKARELASIKQVYVPELSCVVVDENDDVAVYGFMMPRISEAMRKGKGHVIPFGLPAFLRGMKYIERADMMSVGVANKYANTGAVSIVIDQCLAGLIKIGVKYLETGPELEENRHIQQLGKSYNPELIKTRRCWGLKVE
;
A
#
# COMPACT_ATOMS: atom_id res chain seq x y z
N MET A 1 16.82 19.37 25.09
CA MET A 1 15.48 20.04 24.94
C MET A 1 14.82 19.51 23.69
N ILE A 2 13.50 19.19 23.74
CA ILE A 2 12.73 18.74 22.58
C ILE A 2 11.89 19.90 22.04
N GLU A 3 12.00 20.16 20.74
CA GLU A 3 11.22 21.19 20.02
C GLU A 3 10.52 20.53 18.84
N VAL A 4 9.20 20.77 18.66
CA VAL A 4 8.43 20.28 17.52
C VAL A 4 8.06 21.45 16.62
N LYS A 5 8.44 21.35 15.34
CA LYS A 5 8.14 22.34 14.30
C LYS A 5 7.17 21.80 13.28
N GLU A 6 6.14 22.58 12.97
CA GLU A 6 5.28 22.33 11.83
C GLU A 6 6.02 22.69 10.54
N ILE A 7 5.87 21.85 9.52
CA ILE A 7 6.44 22.04 8.18
C ILE A 7 5.32 22.38 7.24
N SER A 8 5.37 23.55 6.62
CA SER A 8 4.41 23.93 5.58
C SER A 8 4.51 22.98 4.38
N LEU A 9 3.35 22.65 3.79
CA LEU A 9 3.29 21.84 2.57
C LEU A 9 3.99 22.53 1.36
N ASP A 10 4.16 23.86 1.42
CA ASP A 10 4.90 24.62 0.41
C ASP A 10 6.41 24.70 0.70
N ASP A 11 6.85 24.35 1.93
CA ASP A 11 8.26 24.33 2.28
C ASP A 11 8.96 23.09 1.73
N ARG A 12 9.44 23.19 0.50
CA ARG A 12 10.18 22.09 -0.16
C ARG A 12 11.43 21.65 0.61
N ARG A 13 12.11 22.58 1.31
CA ARG A 13 13.30 22.24 2.09
C ARG A 13 12.93 21.50 3.38
N GLY A 14 11.87 21.93 4.05
CA GLY A 14 11.31 21.27 5.22
C GLY A 14 10.80 19.87 4.86
N LYS A 15 10.01 19.72 3.79
CA LYS A 15 9.56 18.42 3.28
C LYS A 15 10.74 17.49 2.96
N LYS A 16 11.81 18.01 2.34
CA LYS A 16 13.01 17.19 2.07
C LYS A 16 13.67 16.69 3.36
N LYS A 17 13.73 17.50 4.42
CA LYS A 17 14.25 17.06 5.72
C LYS A 17 13.34 16.00 6.33
N PHE A 18 12.02 16.17 6.22
CA PHE A 18 11.02 15.26 6.71
C PHE A 18 11.15 13.88 6.05
N PHE A 19 11.21 13.82 4.72
CA PHE A 19 11.35 12.55 3.98
C PHE A 19 12.74 11.92 4.13
N ARG A 20 13.79 12.72 4.29
CA ARG A 20 15.14 12.22 4.48
C ARG A 20 15.35 11.56 5.84
N PHE A 21 14.60 11.94 6.85
CA PHE A 21 14.81 11.43 8.21
C PHE A 21 14.81 9.89 8.28
N ILE A 22 13.91 9.21 7.57
CA ILE A 22 13.85 7.74 7.56
C ILE A 22 15.11 7.10 6.96
N ILE A 23 15.73 7.75 5.97
CA ILE A 23 16.95 7.24 5.36
C ILE A 23 18.10 7.25 6.37
N ASP A 24 18.16 8.30 7.18
CA ASP A 24 19.17 8.44 8.22
C ASP A 24 18.85 7.53 9.42
N LEU A 25 17.58 7.37 9.80
CA LEU A 25 17.10 6.54 10.90
C LEU A 25 17.35 5.04 10.64
N TYR A 26 17.02 4.57 9.42
CA TYR A 26 17.19 3.15 9.04
C TYR A 26 18.52 2.85 8.35
N LYS A 27 19.51 3.74 8.47
CA LYS A 27 20.84 3.53 7.87
C LYS A 27 21.46 2.23 8.38
N GLY A 28 21.76 1.32 7.45
CA GLY A 28 22.35 0.00 7.76
C GLY A 28 21.32 -1.10 8.08
N ASN A 29 20.03 -0.75 8.18
CA ASN A 29 18.98 -1.75 8.31
C ASN A 29 18.72 -2.39 6.93
N GLN A 30 18.79 -3.73 6.87
CA GLN A 30 18.60 -4.49 5.63
C GLN A 30 17.14 -4.74 5.27
N TYR A 31 16.22 -4.54 6.22
CA TYR A 31 14.79 -4.81 6.05
C TYR A 31 14.01 -3.56 5.65
N ALA A 32 14.50 -2.38 5.99
CA ALA A 32 13.84 -1.13 5.64
C ALA A 32 14.04 -0.76 4.16
N ALA A 33 12.98 -0.35 3.50
CA ALA A 33 12.96 0.15 2.12
C ALA A 33 12.26 1.52 2.08
N PRO A 34 13.01 2.63 2.21
CA PRO A 34 12.41 3.97 2.24
C PRO A 34 11.85 4.33 0.87
N ASN A 35 10.68 4.97 0.85
CA ASN A 35 10.01 5.41 -0.37
C ASN A 35 10.88 6.36 -1.21
N PHE A 36 10.60 6.39 -2.50
CA PHE A 36 11.21 7.36 -3.38
C PHE A 36 10.70 8.78 -3.11
N TYR A 37 11.59 9.76 -3.18
CA TYR A 37 11.21 11.15 -2.94
C TYR A 37 10.13 11.66 -3.89
N PHE A 38 10.11 11.20 -5.14
CA PHE A 38 9.10 11.68 -6.09
C PHE A 38 7.69 11.24 -5.67
N ASP A 39 7.52 10.04 -5.11
CA ASP A 39 6.25 9.55 -4.56
C ASP A 39 5.85 10.35 -3.32
N GLU A 40 6.78 10.47 -2.35
CA GLU A 40 6.55 11.22 -1.12
C GLU A 40 6.21 12.69 -1.39
N PHE A 41 6.97 13.36 -2.28
CA PHE A 41 6.68 14.74 -2.64
C PHE A 41 5.33 14.88 -3.35
N ALA A 42 4.97 13.94 -4.22
CA ALA A 42 3.71 13.97 -4.95
C ALA A 42 2.50 13.65 -4.06
N GLU A 43 2.66 12.74 -3.08
CA GLU A 43 1.61 12.42 -2.11
C GLU A 43 1.28 13.62 -1.21
N PHE A 44 2.31 14.35 -0.75
CA PHE A 44 2.16 15.51 0.14
C PHE A 44 2.22 16.86 -0.61
N ASP A 45 1.79 16.90 -1.87
CA ASP A 45 1.68 18.13 -2.67
C ASP A 45 0.21 18.39 -3.04
N PRO A 46 -0.41 19.45 -2.49
CA PRO A 46 -1.80 19.78 -2.82
C PRO A 46 -2.07 20.06 -4.30
N ALA A 47 -1.05 20.44 -5.07
CA ALA A 47 -1.17 20.66 -6.51
C ALA A 47 -1.19 19.35 -7.32
N VAL A 48 -0.70 18.25 -6.74
CA VAL A 48 -0.54 16.95 -7.40
C VAL A 48 -1.54 15.92 -6.88
N ASN A 49 -1.71 15.84 -5.56
CA ASN A 49 -2.61 14.88 -4.92
C ASN A 49 -4.03 15.45 -4.79
N ASP A 50 -4.93 14.97 -5.62
CA ASP A 50 -6.34 15.44 -5.65
C ASP A 50 -7.12 15.11 -4.36
N ALA A 51 -6.59 14.24 -3.47
CA ALA A 51 -7.16 13.98 -2.15
C ALA A 51 -7.24 15.24 -1.26
N PHE A 52 -6.40 16.24 -1.49
CA PHE A 52 -6.48 17.52 -0.77
C PHE A 52 -7.77 18.30 -0.99
N ARG A 53 -8.62 17.93 -1.96
CA ARG A 53 -9.98 18.50 -2.10
C ARG A 53 -10.88 18.13 -0.93
N PHE A 54 -10.65 16.97 -0.31
CA PHE A 54 -11.47 16.42 0.77
C PHE A 54 -10.66 16.03 2.01
N ALA A 55 -9.39 16.40 2.04
CA ALA A 55 -8.51 16.18 3.17
C ALA A 55 -7.61 17.40 3.42
N ASP A 56 -7.18 17.58 4.66
CA ASP A 56 -6.14 18.53 5.05
C ASP A 56 -5.00 17.77 5.74
N CYS A 57 -3.78 18.27 5.60
CA CYS A 57 -2.61 17.61 6.16
C CYS A 57 -1.72 18.60 6.89
N ARG A 58 -1.18 18.18 8.05
CA ARG A 58 -0.10 18.88 8.77
C ARG A 58 1.08 17.95 8.98
N MET A 59 2.30 18.47 8.81
CA MET A 59 3.54 17.70 8.93
C MET A 59 4.39 18.30 10.07
N PHE A 60 4.99 17.44 10.90
CA PHE A 60 5.77 17.86 12.06
C PHE A 60 7.11 17.16 12.10
N LEU A 61 8.17 17.93 12.43
CA LEU A 61 9.50 17.44 12.76
C LEU A 61 9.80 17.73 14.22
N ALA A 62 10.21 16.69 14.96
CA ALA A 62 10.76 16.84 16.30
C ALA A 62 12.27 16.96 16.26
N TYR A 63 12.81 17.94 17.00
CA TYR A 63 14.22 18.13 17.20
C TYR A 63 14.58 17.85 18.66
N LYS A 64 15.63 17.08 18.90
CA LYS A 64 16.24 16.88 20.21
C LYS A 64 17.67 17.38 20.14
N ASP A 65 18.00 18.37 20.98
CA ASP A 65 19.34 19.00 21.03
C ASP A 65 19.84 19.44 19.64
N GLY A 66 18.94 20.06 18.86
CA GLY A 66 19.22 20.61 17.53
C GLY A 66 19.25 19.60 16.37
N LYS A 67 19.12 18.29 16.65
CA LYS A 67 19.08 17.22 15.62
C LYS A 67 17.64 16.72 15.44
N ILE A 68 17.28 16.35 14.20
CA ILE A 68 15.98 15.72 13.94
C ILE A 68 15.95 14.38 14.65
N ALA A 69 14.92 14.18 15.47
CA ALA A 69 14.73 13.00 16.31
C ALA A 69 13.44 12.24 15.98
N GLY A 70 12.52 12.86 15.23
CA GLY A 70 11.29 12.21 14.80
C GLY A 70 10.51 13.04 13.80
N ARG A 71 9.56 12.39 13.13
CA ARG A 71 8.60 12.98 12.21
C ARG A 71 7.23 12.36 12.38
N ILE A 72 6.17 13.09 12.07
CA ILE A 72 4.80 12.58 11.94
C ILE A 72 4.02 13.52 11.02
N ALA A 73 3.07 12.95 10.27
CA ALA A 73 2.05 13.72 9.58
C ALA A 73 0.68 13.37 10.12
N ALA A 74 -0.23 14.34 10.13
CA ALA A 74 -1.63 14.14 10.47
C ALA A 74 -2.50 14.52 9.27
N ILE A 75 -3.59 13.78 9.05
CA ILE A 75 -4.51 13.97 7.94
C ILE A 75 -5.95 14.02 8.49
N TRP A 76 -6.61 15.14 8.29
CA TRP A 76 -8.04 15.26 8.49
C TRP A 76 -8.75 14.90 7.19
N HIS A 77 -9.22 13.67 7.09
CA HIS A 77 -9.86 13.15 5.89
C HIS A 77 -11.38 13.31 6.00
N ARG A 78 -11.92 14.46 5.56
CA ARG A 78 -13.35 14.79 5.64
C ARG A 78 -14.22 13.75 4.94
N GLY A 79 -13.85 13.34 3.73
CA GLY A 79 -14.62 12.36 2.95
C GLY A 79 -14.71 10.98 3.63
N ALA A 80 -13.63 10.49 4.26
CA ALA A 80 -13.69 9.25 5.02
C ALA A 80 -14.53 9.39 6.29
N ASN A 81 -14.38 10.51 7.02
CA ASN A 81 -15.19 10.77 8.21
C ASN A 81 -16.68 10.83 7.89
N GLU A 82 -17.07 11.46 6.78
CA GLU A 82 -18.45 11.51 6.30
C GLU A 82 -18.96 10.12 5.90
N LYS A 83 -18.18 9.39 5.08
CA LYS A 83 -18.52 8.03 4.60
C LYS A 83 -18.82 7.06 5.74
N PHE A 84 -17.97 7.06 6.78
CA PHE A 84 -18.09 6.13 7.90
C PHE A 84 -18.83 6.69 9.12
N GLY A 85 -19.28 7.95 9.07
CA GLY A 85 -19.99 8.60 10.19
C GLY A 85 -19.13 8.77 11.43
N VAL A 86 -17.82 9.01 11.28
CA VAL A 86 -16.83 9.07 12.36
C VAL A 86 -16.19 10.45 12.50
N LYS A 87 -15.57 10.73 13.65
CA LYS A 87 -14.78 11.94 13.93
C LYS A 87 -13.35 11.56 14.23
N GLN A 88 -12.61 11.20 13.17
CA GLN A 88 -11.25 10.68 13.28
C GLN A 88 -10.24 11.61 12.60
N LEU A 89 -9.07 11.76 13.22
CA LEU A 89 -7.86 12.30 12.63
C LEU A 89 -6.92 11.15 12.36
N ARG A 90 -6.41 11.01 11.13
CA ARG A 90 -5.41 10.00 10.79
C ARG A 90 -4.01 10.50 11.11
N PHE A 91 -3.10 9.61 11.54
CA PHE A 91 -1.67 9.90 11.51
C PHE A 91 -0.96 8.96 10.54
N THR A 92 0.11 9.44 9.93
CA THR A 92 0.97 8.69 9.00
C THR A 92 2.41 9.16 9.12
N ARG A 93 3.35 8.47 8.47
CA ARG A 93 4.78 8.81 8.45
C ARG A 93 5.34 9.06 9.86
N PHE A 94 4.85 8.29 10.83
CA PHE A 94 5.37 8.33 12.19
C PHE A 94 6.68 7.54 12.26
N ASP A 95 7.78 8.27 12.39
CA ASP A 95 9.11 7.74 12.58
C ASP A 95 9.84 8.51 13.68
N VAL A 96 10.52 7.80 14.56
CA VAL A 96 11.14 8.38 15.76
C VAL A 96 12.35 7.55 16.20
N ILE A 97 13.34 8.21 16.81
CA ILE A 97 14.39 7.49 17.55
C ILE A 97 13.80 6.80 18.78
N ASP A 98 14.51 5.85 19.37
CA ASP A 98 14.06 5.16 20.61
C ASP A 98 14.09 6.10 21.81
N ASP A 99 13.16 7.06 21.81
CA ASP A 99 12.96 8.05 22.86
C ASP A 99 11.48 8.43 22.97
N PHE A 100 10.82 7.93 24.02
CA PHE A 100 9.40 8.13 24.21
C PHE A 100 9.00 9.61 24.37
N GLU A 101 9.87 10.46 24.95
CA GLU A 101 9.55 11.87 25.10
C GLU A 101 9.45 12.59 23.74
N VAL A 102 10.20 12.13 22.73
CA VAL A 102 10.05 12.61 21.35
C VAL A 102 8.70 12.17 20.75
N THR A 103 8.32 10.92 20.95
CA THR A 103 7.01 10.40 20.55
C THR A 103 5.88 11.21 21.18
N LYS A 104 5.92 11.40 22.50
CA LYS A 104 4.95 12.19 23.25
C LYS A 104 4.83 13.62 22.74
N ALA A 105 5.95 14.27 22.43
CA ALA A 105 5.97 15.63 21.91
C ALA A 105 5.34 15.73 20.51
N LEU A 106 5.59 14.74 19.63
CA LEU A 106 4.97 14.66 18.31
C LEU A 106 3.46 14.46 18.42
N PHE A 107 3.02 13.46 19.20
CA PHE A 107 1.59 13.18 19.38
C PHE A 107 0.85 14.32 20.09
N ALA A 108 1.51 15.10 20.97
CA ALA A 108 0.90 16.29 21.55
C ALA A 108 0.42 17.28 20.47
N LYS A 109 1.16 17.43 19.36
CA LYS A 109 0.73 18.27 18.23
C LYS A 109 -0.45 17.69 17.47
N ILE A 110 -0.51 16.37 17.35
CA ILE A 110 -1.64 15.68 16.71
C ILE A 110 -2.90 15.84 17.59
N PHE A 111 -2.78 15.64 18.91
CA PHE A 111 -3.89 15.84 19.85
C PHE A 111 -4.40 17.28 19.86
N GLU A 112 -3.47 18.26 19.84
CA GLU A 112 -3.83 19.68 19.76
C GLU A 112 -4.71 19.95 18.53
N TRP A 113 -4.30 19.47 17.36
CA TRP A 113 -5.07 19.64 16.14
C TRP A 113 -6.39 18.85 16.14
N ALA A 114 -6.39 17.63 16.64
CA ALA A 114 -7.60 16.81 16.77
C ALA A 114 -8.68 17.52 17.63
N LYS A 115 -8.26 18.11 18.77
CA LYS A 115 -9.15 18.92 19.64
C LYS A 115 -9.69 20.15 18.92
N GLN A 116 -8.85 20.89 18.19
CA GLN A 116 -9.27 22.05 17.41
C GLN A 116 -10.34 21.71 16.36
N LEU A 117 -10.26 20.51 15.77
CA LEU A 117 -11.19 20.00 14.77
C LEU A 117 -12.43 19.31 15.38
N GLY A 118 -12.50 19.14 16.71
CA GLY A 118 -13.55 18.40 17.37
C GLY A 118 -13.57 16.90 17.05
N MET A 119 -12.38 16.33 16.78
CA MET A 119 -12.22 14.89 16.58
C MET A 119 -12.27 14.17 17.93
N THR A 120 -12.84 12.97 17.94
CA THR A 120 -12.96 12.13 19.14
C THR A 120 -11.90 11.04 19.21
N GLU A 121 -11.18 10.83 18.10
CA GLU A 121 -10.23 9.74 17.97
C GLU A 121 -9.11 10.09 16.98
N ILE A 122 -7.90 9.59 17.25
CA ILE A 122 -6.77 9.60 16.32
C ILE A 122 -6.51 8.15 15.95
N ILE A 123 -6.38 7.84 14.66
CA ILE A 123 -6.11 6.49 14.16
C ILE A 123 -4.91 6.46 13.21
N GLY A 124 -4.25 5.33 13.12
CA GLY A 124 -3.15 5.15 12.14
C GLY A 124 -2.09 4.13 12.57
N PRO A 125 -1.00 4.04 11.81
CA PRO A 125 -0.70 4.83 10.61
C PRO A 125 -1.65 4.55 9.45
N MET A 126 -2.19 5.60 8.84
CA MET A 126 -3.01 5.55 7.63
C MET A 126 -2.84 6.86 6.86
N SER A 127 -2.69 6.79 5.53
CA SER A 127 -2.51 7.97 4.70
C SER A 127 -3.84 8.45 4.07
N PHE A 128 -3.76 9.05 2.89
CA PHE A 128 -4.93 9.65 2.21
C PHE A 128 -5.91 8.60 1.68
N SER A 129 -5.45 7.44 1.27
CA SER A 129 -6.28 6.34 0.77
C SER A 129 -5.67 4.99 1.12
N ASP A 130 -6.43 3.94 0.92
CA ASP A 130 -6.02 2.55 1.02
C ASP A 130 -5.04 2.08 -0.08
N LEU A 131 -4.75 2.95 -1.06
CA LEU A 131 -3.66 2.74 -2.02
C LEU A 131 -2.30 3.18 -1.47
N ASN A 132 -2.29 3.84 -0.31
CA ASN A 132 -1.07 4.24 0.40
C ASN A 132 -0.73 3.23 1.50
N GLU A 133 0.45 3.37 2.07
CA GLU A 133 0.91 2.46 3.13
C GLU A 133 0.09 2.62 4.40
N GLU A 134 -0.34 1.50 4.95
CA GLU A 134 -1.17 1.41 6.14
C GLU A 134 -0.55 0.53 7.22
N GLY A 135 -0.88 0.84 8.46
CA GLY A 135 -0.51 0.07 9.64
C GLY A 135 0.96 0.16 10.04
N MET A 136 1.22 0.00 11.31
CA MET A 136 2.53 -0.11 11.94
C MET A 136 2.92 -1.59 12.03
N LEU A 137 4.12 -1.95 11.61
CA LEU A 137 4.64 -3.31 11.76
C LEU A 137 4.69 -3.69 13.24
N ILE A 138 4.07 -4.81 13.61
CA ILE A 138 4.05 -5.34 14.99
C ILE A 138 4.65 -6.74 15.08
N ASP A 139 4.79 -7.44 13.95
CA ASP A 139 5.45 -8.73 13.83
C ASP A 139 6.07 -8.87 12.44
N GLY A 140 7.12 -9.69 12.29
CA GLY A 140 7.86 -9.85 11.03
C GLY A 140 8.96 -8.82 10.84
N PHE A 141 9.61 -8.34 11.90
CA PHE A 141 10.70 -7.34 11.86
C PHE A 141 11.97 -7.83 11.16
N ASP A 142 12.10 -9.13 10.94
CA ASP A 142 13.16 -9.80 10.18
C ASP A 142 12.81 -10.01 8.71
N LYS A 143 11.67 -9.48 8.25
CA LYS A 143 11.22 -9.54 6.86
C LYS A 143 11.43 -8.19 6.17
N GLU A 144 11.79 -8.25 4.89
CA GLU A 144 12.02 -7.05 4.07
C GLU A 144 10.70 -6.32 3.82
N ALA A 145 10.71 -4.99 3.97
CA ALA A 145 9.58 -4.15 3.57
C ALA A 145 9.36 -4.23 2.05
N SER A 146 8.10 -4.24 1.62
CA SER A 146 7.70 -4.12 0.22
C SER A 146 7.48 -2.66 -0.17
N TYR A 147 7.10 -2.41 -1.43
CA TYR A 147 6.79 -1.05 -1.89
C TYR A 147 5.59 -0.43 -1.17
N ILE A 148 4.62 -1.27 -0.79
CA ILE A 148 3.37 -0.84 -0.13
C ILE A 148 3.41 -0.94 1.40
N GLU A 149 4.55 -1.30 1.98
CA GLU A 149 4.67 -1.53 3.42
C GLU A 149 5.91 -0.83 3.98
N LEU A 150 5.71 0.16 4.84
CA LEU A 150 6.81 0.82 5.55
C LEU A 150 7.35 -0.06 6.68
N TYR A 151 8.68 -0.03 6.87
CA TYR A 151 9.34 -0.64 8.02
C TYR A 151 9.31 0.31 9.22
N ASN A 152 9.20 -0.26 10.43
CA ASN A 152 9.47 0.43 11.68
C ASN A 152 10.18 -0.49 12.67
N TYR A 153 10.90 0.08 13.64
CA TYR A 153 11.56 -0.69 14.68
C TYR A 153 10.57 -1.25 15.72
N PRO A 154 10.91 -2.38 16.41
CA PRO A 154 10.04 -3.00 17.42
C PRO A 154 9.66 -2.08 18.58
N TYR A 155 10.51 -1.12 18.97
CA TYR A 155 10.24 -0.21 20.08
C TYR A 155 9.05 0.73 19.84
N TYR A 156 8.58 0.88 18.59
CA TYR A 156 7.40 1.68 18.29
C TYR A 156 6.14 1.12 18.96
N ILE A 157 6.02 -0.21 19.09
CA ILE A 157 4.91 -0.85 19.79
C ILE A 157 4.85 -0.34 21.23
N LYS A 158 5.99 -0.39 21.94
CA LYS A 158 6.09 0.10 23.31
C LYS A 158 5.74 1.58 23.43
N HIS A 159 6.16 2.39 22.46
CA HIS A 159 5.82 3.81 22.44
C HIS A 159 4.30 4.03 22.28
N MET A 160 3.63 3.27 21.41
CA MET A 160 2.18 3.36 21.23
C MET A 160 1.44 2.90 22.50
N GLU A 161 1.88 1.81 23.13
CA GLU A 161 1.31 1.32 24.40
C GLU A 161 1.48 2.36 25.52
N MET A 162 2.64 3.00 25.64
CA MET A 162 2.90 4.07 26.61
C MET A 162 2.06 5.33 26.37
N LEU A 163 1.61 5.57 25.13
CA LEU A 163 0.64 6.62 24.80
C LEU A 163 -0.79 6.24 25.18
N GLY A 164 -1.05 4.98 25.60
CA GLY A 164 -2.40 4.47 25.83
C GLY A 164 -3.15 4.08 24.57
N ALA A 165 -2.43 3.81 23.48
CA ALA A 165 -3.03 3.39 22.23
C ALA A 165 -3.61 1.98 22.33
N TYR A 166 -4.69 1.74 21.59
CA TYR A 166 -5.36 0.45 21.50
C TYR A 166 -5.43 -0.03 20.04
N LYS A 167 -5.61 -1.33 19.86
CA LYS A 167 -5.79 -1.95 18.54
C LYS A 167 -7.12 -1.50 17.92
N VAL A 168 -7.09 -1.02 16.69
CA VAL A 168 -8.28 -0.79 15.86
C VAL A 168 -8.49 -1.99 14.93
N VAL A 169 -7.50 -2.30 14.08
CA VAL A 169 -7.52 -3.43 13.15
C VAL A 169 -6.10 -3.86 12.84
N ASP A 170 -5.93 -5.13 12.49
CA ASP A 170 -4.66 -5.66 11.98
C ASP A 170 -4.77 -6.03 10.50
N TRP A 171 -3.65 -5.89 9.79
CA TRP A 171 -3.43 -6.46 8.46
C TRP A 171 -2.35 -7.53 8.55
N THR A 172 -2.52 -8.58 7.77
CA THR A 172 -1.59 -9.71 7.69
C THR A 172 -1.08 -9.87 6.28
N SER A 173 0.22 -10.13 6.12
CA SER A 173 0.85 -10.44 4.83
C SER A 173 1.42 -11.86 4.88
N TYR A 174 1.19 -12.60 3.80
CA TYR A 174 1.64 -13.99 3.69
C TYR A 174 2.64 -14.15 2.57
N GLU A 175 3.58 -15.07 2.76
CA GLU A 175 4.47 -15.53 1.71
C GLU A 175 3.98 -16.87 1.17
N ILE A 176 3.90 -16.98 -0.16
CA ILE A 176 3.55 -18.19 -0.88
C ILE A 176 4.75 -18.60 -1.72
N LYS A 177 5.23 -19.84 -1.52
CA LYS A 177 6.19 -20.42 -2.46
C LYS A 177 5.47 -20.78 -3.75
N VAL A 178 5.89 -20.20 -4.86
CA VAL A 178 5.32 -20.47 -6.18
C VAL A 178 5.62 -21.93 -6.54
N PRO A 179 4.61 -22.76 -6.87
CA PRO A 179 4.83 -24.13 -7.28
C PRO A 179 5.52 -24.21 -8.65
N ASP A 180 6.20 -25.31 -8.91
CA ASP A 180 6.90 -25.54 -10.19
C ASP A 180 5.91 -25.78 -11.36
N GLU A 181 4.68 -26.24 -11.04
CA GLU A 181 3.64 -26.57 -12.03
C GLU A 181 2.30 -25.89 -11.69
N PRO A 182 1.45 -25.63 -12.70
CA PRO A 182 0.12 -25.07 -12.50
C PRO A 182 -0.79 -25.98 -11.67
N ASP A 183 -1.62 -25.40 -10.80
CA ASP A 183 -2.65 -26.15 -10.07
C ASP A 183 -3.81 -26.54 -11.00
N MET A 184 -3.84 -27.84 -11.37
CA MET A 184 -4.84 -28.37 -12.29
C MET A 184 -6.27 -28.34 -11.76
N ARG A 185 -6.46 -28.23 -10.42
CA ARG A 185 -7.81 -28.07 -9.82
C ARG A 185 -8.30 -26.65 -10.05
N VAL A 186 -7.46 -25.66 -9.73
CA VAL A 186 -7.78 -24.24 -9.94
C VAL A 186 -8.01 -23.99 -11.43
N ARG A 187 -7.15 -24.51 -12.30
CA ARG A 187 -7.31 -24.42 -13.77
C ARG A 187 -8.64 -24.98 -14.27
N ARG A 188 -9.09 -26.13 -13.76
CA ARG A 188 -10.38 -26.71 -14.12
C ARG A 188 -11.54 -25.82 -13.67
N ILE A 189 -11.48 -25.29 -12.45
CA ILE A 189 -12.50 -24.36 -11.92
C ILE A 189 -12.52 -23.08 -12.77
N ALA A 190 -11.36 -22.48 -13.03
CA ALA A 190 -11.23 -21.27 -13.85
C ALA A 190 -11.88 -21.47 -15.24
N LYS A 191 -11.59 -22.60 -15.90
CA LYS A 191 -12.18 -22.93 -17.20
C LYS A 191 -13.72 -23.03 -17.12
N MET A 192 -14.25 -23.73 -16.13
CA MET A 192 -15.70 -23.85 -15.92
C MET A 192 -16.37 -22.50 -15.69
N VAL A 193 -15.74 -21.64 -14.87
CA VAL A 193 -16.25 -20.29 -14.57
C VAL A 193 -16.21 -19.41 -15.82
N MET A 194 -15.13 -19.48 -16.61
CA MET A 194 -15.02 -18.76 -17.89
C MET A 194 -16.13 -19.17 -18.87
N GLU A 195 -16.34 -20.47 -19.07
CA GLU A 195 -17.36 -20.99 -19.99
C GLU A 195 -18.77 -20.59 -19.53
N LYS A 196 -19.08 -20.77 -18.24
CA LYS A 196 -20.41 -20.48 -17.66
C LYS A 196 -20.79 -19.01 -17.80
N ASN A 197 -19.83 -18.09 -17.56
CA ASN A 197 -20.09 -16.66 -17.55
C ASN A 197 -19.67 -15.97 -18.85
N LYS A 198 -19.20 -16.71 -19.86
CA LYS A 198 -18.69 -16.20 -21.14
C LYS A 198 -17.56 -15.19 -20.96
N PHE A 199 -16.74 -15.40 -19.95
CA PHE A 199 -15.62 -14.53 -19.65
C PHE A 199 -14.47 -14.71 -20.64
N LYS A 200 -13.75 -13.61 -20.90
CA LYS A 200 -12.58 -13.57 -21.77
C LYS A 200 -11.40 -12.92 -21.02
N VAL A 201 -10.25 -13.60 -21.03
CA VAL A 201 -9.00 -13.03 -20.55
C VAL A 201 -8.44 -12.11 -21.62
N LEU A 202 -8.08 -10.89 -21.26
CA LEU A 202 -7.47 -9.90 -22.16
C LEU A 202 -5.95 -10.12 -22.25
N ASP A 203 -5.39 -9.99 -23.44
CA ASP A 203 -3.94 -9.91 -23.62
C ASP A 203 -3.46 -8.48 -23.33
N MET A 204 -3.34 -8.16 -22.05
CA MET A 204 -2.88 -6.85 -21.60
C MET A 204 -1.43 -6.58 -22.02
N GLY A 205 -0.62 -7.62 -22.20
CA GLY A 205 0.75 -7.49 -22.69
C GLY A 205 0.80 -7.02 -24.15
N TRP A 206 -0.09 -7.54 -24.99
CA TRP A 206 -0.23 -7.07 -26.36
C TRP A 206 -0.75 -5.61 -26.40
N LEU A 207 -1.79 -5.32 -25.62
CA LEU A 207 -2.34 -3.96 -25.51
C LEU A 207 -1.27 -2.97 -25.05
N TYR A 208 -0.50 -3.30 -24.02
CA TYR A 208 0.58 -2.46 -23.51
C TYR A 208 1.62 -2.10 -24.58
N LYS A 209 1.88 -2.99 -25.53
CA LYS A 209 2.87 -2.78 -26.62
C LYS A 209 2.28 -2.09 -27.84
N HIS A 210 1.02 -2.39 -28.21
CA HIS A 210 0.47 -2.06 -29.52
C HIS A 210 -0.75 -1.15 -29.50
N ASP A 211 -1.48 -1.07 -28.37
CA ASP A 211 -2.69 -0.26 -28.21
C ASP A 211 -2.76 0.33 -26.80
N ARG A 212 -1.99 1.37 -26.58
CA ARG A 212 -1.87 2.05 -25.28
C ARG A 212 -3.19 2.66 -24.81
N GLU A 213 -4.02 3.11 -25.71
CA GLU A 213 -5.30 3.71 -25.37
C GLU A 213 -6.24 2.67 -24.77
N LYS A 214 -6.34 1.49 -25.39
CA LYS A 214 -7.10 0.38 -24.82
C LYS A 214 -6.49 -0.17 -23.53
N PHE A 215 -5.16 -0.21 -23.43
CA PHE A 215 -4.51 -0.57 -22.18
C PHE A 215 -4.94 0.37 -21.05
N ASP A 216 -4.88 1.68 -21.27
CA ASP A 216 -5.28 2.69 -20.30
C ASP A 216 -6.78 2.61 -19.99
N TYR A 217 -7.63 2.37 -20.98
CA TYR A 217 -9.07 2.17 -20.80
C TYR A 217 -9.36 1.02 -19.81
N TYR A 218 -8.79 -0.18 -20.05
CA TYR A 218 -9.01 -1.31 -19.16
C TYR A 218 -8.31 -1.13 -17.80
N GLY A 219 -7.17 -0.46 -17.75
CA GLY A 219 -6.52 -0.10 -16.51
C GLY A 219 -7.40 0.79 -15.61
N MET A 220 -8.05 1.79 -16.19
CA MET A 220 -9.02 2.63 -15.47
C MET A 220 -10.24 1.82 -15.01
N LYS A 221 -10.75 0.91 -15.85
CA LYS A 221 -11.85 0.00 -15.47
C LYS A 221 -11.48 -0.95 -14.34
N CYS A 222 -10.22 -1.43 -14.28
CA CYS A 222 -9.74 -2.21 -13.14
C CYS A 222 -9.76 -1.39 -11.84
N LEU A 223 -9.39 -0.10 -11.91
CA LEU A 223 -9.45 0.80 -10.75
C LEU A 223 -10.88 1.17 -10.35
N ASP A 224 -11.85 1.17 -11.29
CA ASP A 224 -13.27 1.26 -10.96
C ASP A 224 -13.73 0.02 -10.17
N VAL A 225 -13.34 -1.18 -10.61
CA VAL A 225 -13.63 -2.43 -9.90
C VAL A 225 -12.95 -2.48 -8.53
N LEU A 226 -11.73 -1.94 -8.40
CA LEU A 226 -11.05 -1.81 -7.10
C LEU A 226 -11.86 -0.95 -6.15
N ASP A 227 -12.23 0.26 -6.58
CA ASP A 227 -12.99 1.23 -5.76
C ASP A 227 -14.34 0.64 -5.32
N GLU A 228 -15.03 -0.09 -6.23
CA GLU A 228 -16.28 -0.80 -5.92
C GLU A 228 -16.08 -1.94 -4.91
N ALA A 229 -15.08 -2.80 -5.14
CA ALA A 229 -14.83 -3.98 -4.31
C ALA A 229 -14.30 -3.64 -2.91
N PHE A 230 -13.52 -2.57 -2.81
CA PHE A 230 -12.89 -2.14 -1.56
C PHE A 230 -13.77 -1.16 -0.76
N ALA A 231 -14.81 -0.61 -1.37
CA ALA A 231 -15.71 0.35 -0.72
C ALA A 231 -16.19 -0.03 0.70
N PRO A 232 -16.49 -1.30 1.02
CA PRO A 232 -16.91 -1.69 2.38
C PRO A 232 -15.76 -1.87 3.37
N LEU A 233 -14.50 -1.90 2.91
CA LEU A 233 -13.34 -2.20 3.76
C LEU A 233 -12.99 -1.04 4.68
N PHE A 234 -12.35 -1.36 5.81
CA PHE A 234 -11.89 -0.37 6.79
C PHE A 234 -10.89 0.60 6.15
N GLY A 235 -11.08 1.88 6.44
CA GLY A 235 -10.12 2.94 6.06
C GLY A 235 -10.23 3.43 4.62
N THR A 236 -10.98 2.75 3.77
CA THR A 236 -11.09 3.09 2.35
C THR A 236 -11.77 4.43 2.10
N SER A 237 -11.37 5.09 1.05
CA SER A 237 -11.97 6.34 0.57
C SER A 237 -12.20 6.23 -0.93
N PRO A 238 -13.33 6.74 -1.45
CA PRO A 238 -13.54 6.78 -2.89
C PRO A 238 -12.39 7.50 -3.60
N ILE A 239 -11.92 6.95 -4.70
CA ILE A 239 -10.87 7.54 -5.52
C ILE A 239 -11.47 8.13 -6.79
N ASN A 240 -11.10 9.37 -7.10
CA ASN A 240 -11.59 10.03 -8.32
C ASN A 240 -10.71 9.68 -9.54
N ASP A 241 -11.17 10.05 -10.75
CA ASP A 241 -10.49 9.73 -12.00
C ASP A 241 -9.06 10.25 -12.09
N LYS A 242 -8.74 11.38 -11.45
CA LYS A 242 -7.36 11.90 -11.42
C LYS A 242 -6.45 11.05 -10.55
N GLN A 243 -6.95 10.57 -9.42
CA GLN A 243 -6.23 9.66 -8.54
C GLN A 243 -6.03 8.31 -9.25
N LYS A 244 -7.07 7.77 -9.91
CA LYS A 244 -6.99 6.55 -10.73
C LYS A 244 -5.97 6.69 -11.86
N ALA A 245 -6.00 7.80 -12.60
CA ALA A 245 -5.06 8.06 -13.69
C ALA A 245 -3.61 8.14 -13.19
N ARG A 246 -3.38 8.73 -12.01
CA ARG A 246 -2.06 8.78 -11.37
C ARG A 246 -1.60 7.38 -10.96
N GLU A 247 -2.47 6.59 -10.35
CA GLU A 247 -2.17 5.22 -9.97
C GLU A 247 -1.81 4.36 -11.18
N LEU A 248 -2.60 4.44 -12.25
CA LEU A 248 -2.31 3.75 -13.50
C LEU A 248 -0.95 4.18 -14.11
N ALA A 249 -0.59 5.47 -13.99
CA ALA A 249 0.72 5.95 -14.44
C ALA A 249 1.87 5.35 -13.62
N SER A 250 1.69 5.16 -12.31
CA SER A 250 2.66 4.48 -11.44
C SER A 250 2.79 2.99 -11.77
N ILE A 251 1.66 2.31 -11.95
CA ILE A 251 1.60 0.90 -12.37
C ILE A 251 2.38 0.67 -13.67
N LYS A 252 2.23 1.56 -14.66
CA LYS A 252 2.93 1.44 -15.96
C LYS A 252 4.46 1.46 -15.85
N GLN A 253 5.03 2.01 -14.80
CA GLN A 253 6.49 2.07 -14.61
C GLN A 253 7.09 0.70 -14.20
N VAL A 254 6.29 -0.14 -13.55
CA VAL A 254 6.69 -1.46 -13.04
C VAL A 254 5.92 -2.60 -13.70
N TYR A 255 5.20 -2.31 -14.77
CA TYR A 255 4.31 -3.27 -15.43
C TYR A 255 5.07 -4.42 -16.07
N VAL A 256 4.70 -5.64 -15.69
CA VAL A 256 5.16 -6.89 -16.29
C VAL A 256 3.92 -7.69 -16.71
N PRO A 257 3.75 -7.99 -18.01
CA PRO A 257 2.55 -8.64 -18.52
C PRO A 257 2.16 -9.94 -17.79
N GLU A 258 3.15 -10.77 -17.48
CA GLU A 258 2.98 -12.04 -16.79
C GLU A 258 2.50 -11.88 -15.35
N LEU A 259 2.61 -10.68 -14.78
CA LEU A 259 2.19 -10.35 -13.41
C LEU A 259 0.82 -9.67 -13.35
N SER A 260 0.03 -9.76 -14.41
CA SER A 260 -1.31 -9.18 -14.45
C SER A 260 -2.31 -10.10 -15.15
N CYS A 261 -3.57 -10.00 -14.73
CA CYS A 261 -4.69 -10.67 -15.37
C CYS A 261 -5.89 -9.72 -15.37
N VAL A 262 -6.51 -9.54 -16.52
CA VAL A 262 -7.76 -8.77 -16.65
C VAL A 262 -8.76 -9.63 -17.42
N VAL A 263 -9.94 -9.79 -16.87
CA VAL A 263 -11.02 -10.62 -17.40
C VAL A 263 -12.24 -9.74 -17.66
N VAL A 264 -12.79 -9.83 -18.85
CA VAL A 264 -14.02 -9.10 -19.22
C VAL A 264 -15.17 -10.06 -19.46
N ASP A 265 -16.39 -9.56 -19.32
CA ASP A 265 -17.62 -10.24 -19.67
C ASP A 265 -18.01 -10.04 -21.15
N GLU A 266 -19.18 -10.52 -21.55
CA GLU A 266 -19.70 -10.41 -22.93
C GLU A 266 -20.05 -8.97 -23.34
N ASN A 267 -20.15 -8.03 -22.38
CA ASN A 267 -20.38 -6.61 -22.62
C ASN A 267 -19.08 -5.79 -22.63
N ASP A 268 -17.93 -6.46 -22.56
CA ASP A 268 -16.61 -5.84 -22.48
C ASP A 268 -16.34 -5.06 -21.17
N ASP A 269 -17.11 -5.38 -20.11
CA ASP A 269 -16.90 -4.85 -18.77
C ASP A 269 -15.93 -5.72 -17.99
N VAL A 270 -15.02 -5.10 -17.20
CA VAL A 270 -14.10 -5.84 -16.33
C VAL A 270 -14.88 -6.59 -15.25
N ALA A 271 -14.74 -7.91 -15.25
CA ALA A 271 -15.39 -8.81 -14.29
C ALA A 271 -14.50 -9.08 -13.07
N VAL A 272 -13.22 -9.34 -13.32
CA VAL A 272 -12.19 -9.59 -12.29
C VAL A 272 -10.83 -9.22 -12.84
N TYR A 273 -9.96 -8.73 -11.97
CA TYR A 273 -8.57 -8.47 -12.32
C TYR A 273 -7.63 -8.84 -11.16
N GLY A 274 -6.36 -9.04 -11.48
CA GLY A 274 -5.26 -9.16 -10.52
C GLY A 274 -4.02 -8.45 -11.05
N PHE A 275 -3.34 -7.77 -10.15
CA PHE A 275 -2.09 -7.08 -10.44
C PHE A 275 -1.04 -7.38 -9.38
N MET A 276 0.14 -7.76 -9.85
CA MET A 276 1.35 -8.00 -9.06
C MET A 276 2.48 -7.17 -9.64
N MET A 277 3.48 -6.86 -8.83
CA MET A 277 4.69 -6.19 -9.27
C MET A 277 5.94 -6.94 -8.84
N PRO A 278 7.05 -6.79 -9.56
CA PRO A 278 8.36 -7.24 -9.08
C PRO A 278 8.72 -6.57 -7.76
N ARG A 279 9.35 -7.30 -6.83
CA ARG A 279 9.88 -6.68 -5.62
C ARG A 279 11.01 -5.73 -5.95
N ILE A 280 10.85 -4.46 -5.59
CA ILE A 280 11.83 -3.39 -5.87
C ILE A 280 12.52 -2.84 -4.60
N SER A 281 12.34 -3.49 -3.46
CA SER A 281 12.87 -3.02 -2.16
C SER A 281 14.38 -2.79 -2.17
N GLU A 282 15.15 -3.62 -2.89
CA GLU A 282 16.59 -3.41 -3.05
C GLU A 282 16.91 -2.09 -3.76
N ALA A 283 16.11 -1.72 -4.78
CA ALA A 283 16.27 -0.47 -5.49
C ALA A 283 15.92 0.73 -4.59
N MET A 284 14.85 0.61 -3.79
CA MET A 284 14.45 1.63 -2.81
C MET A 284 15.54 1.85 -1.77
N ARG A 285 16.09 0.78 -1.20
CA ARG A 285 17.15 0.81 -0.19
C ARG A 285 18.44 1.42 -0.73
N LYS A 286 18.91 0.96 -1.91
CA LYS A 286 20.12 1.48 -2.57
C LYS A 286 19.94 2.91 -3.07
N GLY A 287 18.74 3.24 -3.50
CA GLY A 287 18.36 4.55 -4.02
C GLY A 287 18.33 5.65 -2.97
N LYS A 288 18.10 5.30 -1.68
CA LYS A 288 18.02 6.27 -0.57
C LYS A 288 17.10 7.45 -0.92
N GLY A 289 15.88 7.13 -1.38
CA GLY A 289 14.89 8.09 -1.82
C GLY A 289 15.03 8.54 -3.29
N HIS A 290 16.04 8.08 -4.04
CA HIS A 290 16.24 8.40 -5.45
C HIS A 290 16.34 7.13 -6.31
N VAL A 291 15.68 7.11 -7.47
CA VAL A 291 15.89 6.04 -8.46
C VAL A 291 17.27 6.21 -9.11
N ILE A 292 17.58 7.40 -9.58
CA ILE A 292 18.83 7.73 -10.30
C ILE A 292 19.76 8.52 -9.34
N PRO A 293 21.08 8.21 -9.31
CA PRO A 293 21.73 7.14 -10.09
C PRO A 293 21.77 5.79 -9.36
N PHE A 294 21.70 5.76 -8.02
CA PHE A 294 22.10 4.61 -7.22
C PHE A 294 21.05 3.48 -7.14
N GLY A 295 19.75 3.81 -7.24
CA GLY A 295 18.66 2.84 -7.27
C GLY A 295 18.49 2.16 -8.63
N LEU A 296 18.84 2.86 -9.72
CA LEU A 296 18.56 2.40 -11.09
C LEU A 296 19.18 1.03 -11.44
N PRO A 297 20.45 0.73 -11.13
CA PRO A 297 21.00 -0.59 -11.45
C PRO A 297 20.26 -1.73 -10.74
N ALA A 298 19.88 -1.53 -9.47
CA ALA A 298 19.12 -2.52 -8.70
C ALA A 298 17.68 -2.63 -9.25
N PHE A 299 17.06 -1.52 -9.63
CA PHE A 299 15.73 -1.50 -10.25
C PHE A 299 15.72 -2.29 -11.57
N LEU A 300 16.65 -2.00 -12.49
CA LEU A 300 16.75 -2.70 -13.77
C LEU A 300 17.04 -4.20 -13.59
N ARG A 301 17.88 -4.55 -12.60
CA ARG A 301 18.12 -5.94 -12.26
C ARG A 301 16.88 -6.62 -11.73
N GLY A 302 16.14 -5.99 -10.78
CA GLY A 302 14.90 -6.50 -10.21
C GLY A 302 13.82 -6.71 -11.28
N MET A 303 13.70 -5.78 -12.23
CA MET A 303 12.78 -5.92 -13.37
C MET A 303 13.17 -7.03 -14.36
N LYS A 304 14.45 -7.37 -14.45
CA LYS A 304 14.94 -8.41 -15.36
C LYS A 304 14.95 -9.81 -14.74
N TYR A 305 15.25 -9.91 -13.45
CA TYR A 305 15.39 -11.17 -12.72
C TYR A 305 14.46 -11.12 -11.50
N ILE A 306 13.19 -11.48 -11.73
CA ILE A 306 12.12 -11.39 -10.73
C ILE A 306 12.09 -12.68 -9.91
N GLU A 307 12.78 -12.70 -8.79
CA GLU A 307 12.75 -13.84 -7.86
C GLU A 307 11.53 -13.77 -6.93
N ARG A 308 11.11 -12.54 -6.58
CA ARG A 308 9.97 -12.24 -5.70
C ARG A 308 9.02 -11.28 -6.36
N ALA A 309 7.73 -11.51 -6.20
CA ALA A 309 6.68 -10.60 -6.61
C ALA A 309 5.80 -10.22 -5.42
N ASP A 310 5.21 -9.03 -5.47
CA ASP A 310 4.27 -8.53 -4.48
C ASP A 310 2.88 -8.44 -5.12
N MET A 311 1.87 -9.04 -4.47
CA MET A 311 0.47 -8.89 -4.87
C MET A 311 0.00 -7.49 -4.47
N MET A 312 -0.36 -6.69 -5.46
CA MET A 312 -0.80 -5.31 -5.22
C MET A 312 -2.31 -5.23 -5.00
N SER A 313 -3.07 -5.86 -5.87
CA SER A 313 -4.52 -5.86 -5.77
C SER A 313 -5.16 -7.00 -6.55
N VAL A 314 -6.30 -7.48 -6.03
CA VAL A 314 -7.24 -8.35 -6.72
C VAL A 314 -8.63 -7.76 -6.52
N GLY A 315 -9.34 -7.48 -7.60
CA GLY A 315 -10.70 -6.94 -7.54
C GLY A 315 -11.67 -7.80 -8.35
N VAL A 316 -12.83 -8.06 -7.77
CA VAL A 316 -13.95 -8.74 -8.44
C VAL A 316 -15.13 -7.77 -8.45
N ALA A 317 -15.67 -7.46 -9.63
CA ALA A 317 -16.86 -6.63 -9.72
C ALA A 317 -18.03 -7.25 -8.92
N ASN A 318 -18.78 -6.44 -8.19
CA ASN A 318 -19.82 -6.90 -7.24
C ASN A 318 -20.81 -7.87 -7.90
N LYS A 319 -21.18 -7.62 -9.16
CA LYS A 319 -22.07 -8.52 -9.94
C LYS A 319 -21.52 -9.95 -10.12
N TYR A 320 -20.21 -10.15 -9.88
CA TYR A 320 -19.52 -11.44 -10.03
C TYR A 320 -18.88 -11.97 -8.74
N ALA A 321 -19.09 -11.32 -7.58
CA ALA A 321 -18.46 -11.65 -6.31
C ALA A 321 -18.58 -13.14 -5.91
N ASN A 322 -19.70 -13.80 -6.21
CA ASN A 322 -19.97 -15.18 -5.82
C ASN A 322 -19.87 -16.19 -6.98
N THR A 323 -19.27 -15.82 -8.11
CA THR A 323 -19.17 -16.67 -9.29
C THR A 323 -17.95 -17.59 -9.30
N GLY A 324 -16.98 -17.33 -8.42
CA GLY A 324 -15.66 -17.96 -8.45
C GLY A 324 -14.71 -17.33 -9.47
N ALA A 325 -15.02 -16.15 -10.01
CA ALA A 325 -14.21 -15.44 -11.01
C ALA A 325 -12.74 -15.27 -10.60
N VAL A 326 -12.48 -15.13 -9.30
CA VAL A 326 -11.10 -15.03 -8.76
C VAL A 326 -10.23 -16.24 -9.12
N SER A 327 -10.82 -17.44 -9.36
CA SER A 327 -10.05 -18.62 -9.78
C SER A 327 -9.35 -18.42 -11.11
N ILE A 328 -9.90 -17.59 -12.00
CA ILE A 328 -9.29 -17.25 -13.29
C ILE A 328 -8.01 -16.41 -13.05
N VAL A 329 -8.09 -15.42 -12.15
CA VAL A 329 -6.93 -14.61 -11.77
C VAL A 329 -5.83 -15.49 -11.17
N ILE A 330 -6.19 -16.39 -10.24
CA ILE A 330 -5.22 -17.30 -9.62
C ILE A 330 -4.55 -18.19 -10.68
N ASP A 331 -5.31 -18.83 -11.61
CA ASP A 331 -4.73 -19.66 -12.65
C ASP A 331 -3.79 -18.88 -13.58
N GLN A 332 -4.22 -17.70 -14.04
CA GLN A 332 -3.45 -16.88 -14.97
C GLN A 332 -2.21 -16.27 -14.31
N CYS A 333 -2.37 -15.71 -13.13
CA CYS A 333 -1.25 -15.12 -12.38
C CYS A 333 -0.22 -16.19 -11.98
N LEU A 334 -0.68 -17.36 -11.51
CA LEU A 334 0.22 -18.46 -11.18
C LEU A 334 0.99 -18.96 -12.41
N ALA A 335 0.31 -19.11 -13.55
CA ALA A 335 0.98 -19.45 -14.81
C ALA A 335 2.00 -18.40 -15.23
N GLY A 336 1.69 -17.12 -15.03
CA GLY A 336 2.63 -16.03 -15.30
C GLY A 336 3.86 -16.08 -14.40
N LEU A 337 3.69 -16.25 -13.09
CA LEU A 337 4.76 -16.38 -12.10
C LEU A 337 5.70 -17.55 -12.45
N ILE A 338 5.14 -18.72 -12.75
CA ILE A 338 5.90 -19.91 -13.16
C ILE A 338 6.69 -19.62 -14.44
N LYS A 339 6.03 -19.04 -15.46
CA LYS A 339 6.64 -18.75 -16.76
C LYS A 339 7.89 -17.88 -16.67
N ILE A 340 7.90 -16.87 -15.77
CA ILE A 340 9.03 -15.96 -15.61
C ILE A 340 9.99 -16.36 -14.47
N GLY A 341 9.72 -17.49 -13.79
CA GLY A 341 10.61 -18.07 -12.79
C GLY A 341 10.58 -17.41 -11.42
N VAL A 342 9.48 -16.74 -11.06
CA VAL A 342 9.26 -16.20 -9.70
C VAL A 342 9.16 -17.36 -8.72
N LYS A 343 9.86 -17.24 -7.58
CA LYS A 343 9.89 -18.28 -6.55
C LYS A 343 8.99 -18.01 -5.37
N TYR A 344 8.79 -16.74 -5.06
CA TYR A 344 8.00 -16.32 -3.90
C TYR A 344 7.05 -15.19 -4.28
N LEU A 345 5.82 -15.32 -3.85
CA LEU A 345 4.79 -14.28 -3.92
C LEU A 345 4.46 -13.84 -2.49
N GLU A 346 4.58 -12.54 -2.21
CA GLU A 346 4.03 -11.97 -0.99
C GLU A 346 2.65 -11.41 -1.28
N THR A 347 1.64 -11.78 -0.47
CA THR A 347 0.33 -11.14 -0.56
C THR A 347 0.45 -9.71 -0.03
N GLY A 348 -0.39 -8.80 -0.54
CA GLY A 348 -0.52 -7.47 0.05
C GLY A 348 -1.08 -7.55 1.46
N PRO A 349 -1.04 -6.44 2.23
CA PRO A 349 -1.64 -6.42 3.56
C PRO A 349 -3.15 -6.71 3.45
N GLU A 350 -3.58 -7.82 4.04
CA GLU A 350 -4.97 -8.27 4.06
C GLU A 350 -5.58 -7.98 5.43
N LEU A 351 -6.74 -7.33 5.46
CA LEU A 351 -7.47 -7.15 6.72
C LEU A 351 -7.70 -8.51 7.41
N GLU A 352 -7.44 -8.59 8.71
CA GLU A 352 -7.58 -9.82 9.51
C GLU A 352 -9.00 -10.44 9.43
N GLU A 353 -10.01 -9.63 9.14
CA GLU A 353 -11.40 -10.04 8.99
C GLU A 353 -11.74 -10.53 7.57
N ASN A 354 -10.87 -10.32 6.58
CA ASN A 354 -11.11 -10.69 5.18
C ASN A 354 -10.84 -12.18 4.93
N ARG A 355 -11.73 -13.03 5.50
CA ARG A 355 -11.62 -14.49 5.42
C ARG A 355 -11.68 -15.04 4.00
N HIS A 356 -12.29 -14.33 3.06
CA HIS A 356 -12.41 -14.80 1.68
C HIS A 356 -11.06 -14.89 0.99
N ILE A 357 -10.23 -13.86 1.09
CA ILE A 357 -8.88 -13.84 0.50
C ILE A 357 -7.98 -14.86 1.20
N GLN A 358 -8.01 -14.91 2.53
CA GLN A 358 -7.23 -15.88 3.31
C GLN A 358 -7.55 -17.35 2.95
N GLN A 359 -8.80 -17.64 2.58
CA GLN A 359 -9.19 -19.00 2.15
C GLN A 359 -8.65 -19.37 0.77
N LEU A 360 -8.49 -18.40 -0.14
CA LEU A 360 -7.99 -18.63 -1.49
C LEU A 360 -6.52 -19.09 -1.49
N GLY A 361 -5.71 -18.56 -0.57
CA GLY A 361 -4.29 -18.91 -0.44
C GLY A 361 -4.03 -20.25 0.27
N LYS A 362 -5.00 -20.82 1.01
CA LYS A 362 -4.77 -21.99 1.88
C LYS A 362 -4.21 -23.22 1.17
N SER A 363 -4.57 -23.44 -0.09
CA SER A 363 -4.07 -24.58 -0.88
C SER A 363 -2.58 -24.48 -1.22
N TYR A 364 -1.98 -23.31 -1.06
CA TYR A 364 -0.57 -23.03 -1.35
C TYR A 364 0.30 -22.93 -0.08
N ASN A 365 -0.22 -23.36 1.07
CA ASN A 365 0.49 -23.35 2.36
C ASN A 365 1.13 -21.97 2.66
N PRO A 366 0.34 -20.89 2.72
CA PRO A 366 0.84 -19.54 2.95
C PRO A 366 1.48 -19.45 4.34
N GLU A 367 2.68 -18.86 4.42
CA GLU A 367 3.36 -18.54 5.68
C GLU A 367 3.00 -17.11 6.08
N LEU A 368 2.46 -16.91 7.28
CA LEU A 368 2.27 -15.56 7.83
C LEU A 368 3.66 -14.95 8.09
N ILE A 369 3.97 -13.87 7.43
CA ILE A 369 5.29 -13.25 7.50
C ILE A 369 5.32 -11.88 8.16
N LYS A 370 4.21 -11.14 8.12
CA LYS A 370 4.11 -9.82 8.75
C LYS A 370 2.72 -9.59 9.31
N THR A 371 2.66 -8.85 10.40
CA THR A 371 1.41 -8.29 10.94
C THR A 371 1.61 -6.78 11.15
N ARG A 372 0.64 -6.00 10.71
CA ARG A 372 0.62 -4.55 10.84
C ARG A 372 -0.64 -4.13 11.57
N ARG A 373 -0.55 -3.08 12.39
CA ARG A 373 -1.66 -2.61 13.23
C ARG A 373 -2.01 -1.16 12.97
N CYS A 374 -3.28 -0.89 12.80
CA CYS A 374 -3.83 0.43 13.01
C CYS A 374 -4.07 0.63 14.51
N TRP A 375 -3.45 1.64 15.07
CA TRP A 375 -3.61 2.05 16.46
C TRP A 375 -4.67 3.14 16.58
N GLY A 376 -5.42 3.12 17.69
CA GLY A 376 -6.39 4.17 18.06
C GLY A 376 -5.97 4.88 19.33
N LEU A 377 -6.23 6.17 19.40
CA LEU A 377 -6.03 7.00 20.59
C LEU A 377 -7.27 7.86 20.80
N LYS A 378 -7.87 7.82 22.01
CA LYS A 378 -9.01 8.69 22.34
C LYS A 378 -8.57 10.14 22.51
N VAL A 379 -9.38 11.08 22.00
CA VAL A 379 -9.18 12.52 22.19
C VAL A 379 -10.13 12.96 23.29
N GLU A 380 -9.56 13.31 24.44
CA GLU A 380 -10.29 13.82 25.62
C GLU A 380 -10.47 15.34 25.56
#